data_c9beb15e79a747945e0e30a9ee3da3aa
#
_entry.id   c9beb15e79a747945e0e30a9ee3da3aa
#
_cell.length_a   1.000
_cell.length_b   1.000
_cell.length_c   1.000
_cell.angle_alpha   90.00
_cell.angle_beta   90.00
_cell.angle_gamma   90.00
#
_symmetry.space_group_name_H-M   'P 1'
#
loop_
_entity.id
_entity.type
_entity.pdbx_description
1 polymer ?
#
loop_
_entity_poly.entity_id
_entity_poly.type
_entity_poly.pdbx_seq_one_letter_code
_entity_poly.pdbx_strand_id
1 'polypeptide(L)'
;MTDLVPLLQEFYRDKLTMMRRHAAAARVVAQYDANNTYQYIINREETQLSWIAKAIEELGGTVADGADGGRSLSGKGDGASRAAIEEDARDAQSFVDRWRPRVDAMTHARHAKMLRVILGEALEAKRFFEQALAGRTDLLGRRADVLEPASGEVLPTRWIE
;
A
#
# COMPACT_ATOMS: atom_id res chain seq x y z
N MET A 1 -0.14 4.65 29.38
CA MET A 1 -0.97 3.79 28.55
C MET A 1 -1.05 4.37 27.15
N THR A 2 -0.66 3.60 26.18
CA THR A 2 -0.70 4.08 24.81
C THR A 2 -2.13 4.02 24.32
N ASP A 3 -2.58 5.12 23.83
CA ASP A 3 -3.88 5.17 23.20
C ASP A 3 -3.81 4.45 21.86
N LEU A 4 -4.01 3.15 21.92
CA LEU A 4 -3.94 2.30 20.74
C LEU A 4 -5.00 2.67 19.72
N VAL A 5 -6.21 3.00 20.17
CA VAL A 5 -7.29 3.40 19.26
C VAL A 5 -6.93 4.65 18.47
N PRO A 6 -6.51 5.76 19.10
CA PRO A 6 -6.09 6.94 18.34
C PRO A 6 -4.94 6.66 17.37
N LEU A 7 -3.98 5.83 17.75
CA LEU A 7 -2.89 5.47 16.87
C LEU A 7 -3.40 4.73 15.64
N LEU A 8 -4.27 3.74 15.83
CA LEU A 8 -4.85 2.99 14.73
C LEU A 8 -5.73 3.87 13.85
N GLN A 9 -6.47 4.80 14.44
CA GLN A 9 -7.30 5.74 13.68
C GLN A 9 -6.44 6.65 12.80
N GLU A 10 -5.32 7.13 13.33
CA GLU A 10 -4.38 7.95 12.57
C GLU A 10 -3.75 7.15 11.43
N PHE A 11 -3.32 5.92 11.72
CA PHE A 11 -2.75 5.04 10.69
C PHE A 11 -3.78 4.75 9.60
N TYR A 12 -5.02 4.49 9.99
CA TYR A 12 -6.11 4.26 9.05
C TYR A 12 -6.28 5.45 8.09
N ARG A 13 -6.33 6.67 8.63
CA ARG A 13 -6.47 7.87 7.81
C ARG A 13 -5.32 8.05 6.85
N ASP A 14 -4.09 7.85 7.32
CA ASP A 14 -2.92 7.95 6.46
C ASP A 14 -2.96 6.92 5.34
N LYS A 15 -3.34 5.69 5.67
CA LYS A 15 -3.41 4.62 4.68
C LYS A 15 -4.54 4.85 3.67
N LEU A 16 -5.67 5.35 4.13
CA LEU A 16 -6.80 5.69 3.26
C LEU A 16 -6.41 6.81 2.29
N THR A 17 -5.72 7.82 2.78
CA THR A 17 -5.20 8.89 1.94
C THR A 17 -4.27 8.33 0.85
N MET A 18 -3.37 7.45 1.24
CA MET A 18 -2.45 6.81 0.30
C MET A 18 -3.22 6.02 -0.77
N MET A 19 -4.22 5.24 -0.38
CA MET A 19 -5.04 4.49 -1.32
C MET A 19 -5.75 5.41 -2.31
N ARG A 20 -6.30 6.51 -1.83
CA ARG A 20 -6.98 7.50 -2.69
C ARG A 20 -6.01 8.14 -3.68
N ARG A 21 -4.76 8.37 -3.25
CA ARG A 21 -3.72 8.89 -4.13
C ARG A 21 -3.38 7.87 -5.21
N HIS A 22 -3.31 6.60 -4.87
CA HIS A 22 -3.09 5.53 -5.84
C HIS A 22 -4.26 5.42 -6.83
N ALA A 23 -5.50 5.57 -6.36
CA ALA A 23 -6.65 5.56 -7.23
C ALA A 23 -6.61 6.73 -8.24
N ALA A 24 -6.17 7.90 -7.81
CA ALA A 24 -5.99 9.04 -8.70
C ALA A 24 -4.90 8.76 -9.74
N ALA A 25 -3.78 8.17 -9.33
CA ALA A 25 -2.69 7.81 -10.24
C ALA A 25 -3.15 6.80 -11.28
N ALA A 26 -3.95 5.81 -10.87
CA ALA A 26 -4.45 4.78 -11.77
C ALA A 26 -5.23 5.35 -12.95
N ARG A 27 -5.83 6.52 -12.79
CA ARG A 27 -6.60 7.16 -13.87
C ARG A 27 -5.71 7.74 -14.96
N VAL A 28 -4.46 8.06 -14.65
CA VAL A 28 -3.54 8.65 -15.62
C VAL A 28 -2.46 7.68 -16.08
N VAL A 29 -2.29 6.57 -15.39
CA VAL A 29 -1.31 5.54 -15.77
C VAL A 29 -1.98 4.61 -16.77
N ALA A 30 -1.65 4.80 -18.06
CA ALA A 30 -2.32 4.13 -19.16
C ALA A 30 -1.67 2.80 -19.56
N GLN A 31 -0.40 2.61 -19.24
CA GLN A 31 0.29 1.37 -19.60
C GLN A 31 -0.36 0.20 -18.83
N TYR A 32 -0.70 -0.85 -19.57
CA TYR A 32 -1.55 -1.93 -19.06
C TYR A 32 -1.01 -2.58 -17.79
N ASP A 33 0.25 -3.02 -17.80
CA ASP A 33 0.82 -3.71 -16.64
C ASP A 33 0.98 -2.79 -15.45
N ALA A 34 1.36 -1.55 -15.67
CA ALA A 34 1.45 -0.57 -14.59
C ALA A 34 0.08 -0.28 -13.99
N ASN A 35 -0.93 -0.12 -14.83
CA ASN A 35 -2.29 0.10 -14.35
C ASN A 35 -2.79 -1.10 -13.55
N ASN A 36 -2.57 -2.31 -14.04
CA ASN A 36 -2.92 -3.53 -13.31
C ASN A 36 -2.22 -3.59 -11.97
N THR A 37 -0.98 -3.14 -11.90
CA THR A 37 -0.24 -3.10 -10.64
C THR A 37 -0.91 -2.14 -9.66
N TYR A 38 -1.34 -0.98 -10.12
CA TYR A 38 -2.10 -0.06 -9.28
C TYR A 38 -3.39 -0.70 -8.77
N GLN A 39 -4.12 -1.39 -9.63
CA GLN A 39 -5.35 -2.08 -9.21
C GLN A 39 -5.07 -3.13 -8.16
N TYR A 40 -4.00 -3.90 -8.33
CA TYR A 40 -3.58 -4.87 -7.33
C TYR A 40 -3.26 -4.19 -5.99
N ILE A 41 -2.48 -3.11 -6.02
CA ILE A 41 -2.09 -2.38 -4.82
C ILE A 41 -3.33 -1.83 -4.11
N ILE A 42 -4.25 -1.22 -4.85
CA ILE A 42 -5.48 -0.66 -4.28
C ILE A 42 -6.32 -1.76 -3.63
N ASN A 43 -6.46 -2.89 -4.27
CA ASN A 43 -7.21 -4.02 -3.70
C ASN A 43 -6.57 -4.50 -2.40
N ARG A 44 -5.25 -4.57 -2.34
CA ARG A 44 -4.56 -4.92 -1.10
C ARG A 44 -4.79 -3.87 -0.02
N GLU A 45 -4.77 -2.62 -0.40
CA GLU A 45 -4.98 -1.52 0.54
C GLU A 45 -6.40 -1.54 1.13
N GLU A 46 -7.40 -1.87 0.33
CA GLU A 46 -8.76 -2.04 0.82
C GLU A 46 -8.81 -3.14 1.88
N THR A 47 -8.13 -4.25 1.64
CA THR A 47 -8.05 -5.35 2.60
C THR A 47 -7.36 -4.91 3.89
N GLN A 48 -6.24 -4.21 3.77
CA GLN A 48 -5.51 -3.70 4.93
C GLN A 48 -6.35 -2.73 5.76
N LEU A 49 -7.08 -1.85 5.09
CA LEU A 49 -7.98 -0.91 5.77
C LEU A 49 -9.07 -1.65 6.54
N SER A 50 -9.59 -2.74 5.98
CA SER A 50 -10.59 -3.55 6.68
C SER A 50 -10.01 -4.20 7.94
N TRP A 51 -8.76 -4.63 7.92
CA TRP A 51 -8.10 -5.17 9.11
C TRP A 51 -7.99 -4.12 10.22
N ILE A 52 -7.57 -2.91 9.85
CA ILE A 52 -7.41 -1.83 10.82
C ILE A 52 -8.76 -1.40 11.37
N ALA A 53 -9.76 -1.27 10.51
CA ALA A 53 -11.11 -0.91 10.93
C ALA A 53 -11.66 -1.93 11.93
N LYS A 54 -11.49 -3.21 11.65
CA LYS A 54 -11.93 -4.27 12.56
C LYS A 54 -11.22 -4.19 13.90
N ALA A 55 -9.92 -3.96 13.88
CA ALA A 55 -9.14 -3.81 15.12
C ALA A 55 -9.63 -2.62 15.94
N ILE A 56 -9.92 -1.49 15.29
CA ILE A 56 -10.46 -0.31 15.97
C ILE A 56 -11.81 -0.61 16.62
N GLU A 57 -12.69 -1.28 15.89
CA GLU A 57 -14.02 -1.63 16.40
C GLU A 57 -13.94 -2.61 17.57
N GLU A 58 -13.08 -3.60 17.48
CA GLU A 58 -12.87 -4.56 18.56
C GLU A 58 -12.35 -3.89 19.84
N LEU A 59 -11.66 -2.79 19.71
CA LEU A 59 -11.17 -2.01 20.84
C LEU A 59 -12.18 -0.95 21.32
N GLY A 60 -13.37 -0.94 20.75
CA GLY A 60 -14.43 -0.01 21.14
C GLY A 60 -14.36 1.34 20.48
N GLY A 61 -13.48 1.51 19.51
CA GLY A 61 -13.37 2.76 18.77
C GLY A 61 -14.24 2.77 17.52
N THR A 62 -14.24 3.89 16.84
CA THR A 62 -14.94 4.07 15.57
C THR A 62 -13.99 4.57 14.51
N VAL A 63 -14.26 4.18 13.27
CA VAL A 63 -13.51 4.67 12.12
C VAL A 63 -14.22 5.88 11.57
N ALA A 64 -13.49 7.00 11.50
CA ALA A 64 -14.03 8.22 10.91
C ALA A 64 -13.37 8.44 9.55
N ASP A 65 -14.17 8.80 8.57
CA ASP A 65 -13.67 9.16 7.26
C ASP A 65 -13.22 10.62 7.27
N GLY A 66 -12.01 10.84 7.75
CA GLY A 66 -11.42 12.16 7.79
C GLY A 66 -10.19 12.29 6.91
N ALA A 67 -10.00 11.31 6.05
CA ALA A 67 -8.83 11.30 5.18
C ALA A 67 -8.95 12.35 4.07
N ASP A 68 -7.80 12.80 3.62
CA ASP A 68 -7.70 13.65 2.46
C ASP A 68 -8.31 12.96 1.23
N GLY A 69 -8.95 13.72 0.35
CA GLY A 69 -9.60 13.19 -0.83
C GLY A 69 -8.66 12.66 -1.91
N GLY A 70 -7.39 12.64 -1.65
CA GLY A 70 -6.38 12.25 -2.61
C GLY A 70 -5.79 13.47 -3.31
N ARG A 71 -5.41 13.28 -4.56
CA ARG A 71 -4.78 14.34 -5.34
C ARG A 71 -5.48 14.48 -6.68
N SER A 72 -5.41 15.67 -7.22
CA SER A 72 -5.89 15.93 -8.56
C SER A 72 -4.70 15.81 -9.51
N LEU A 73 -4.80 14.88 -10.44
CA LEU A 73 -3.78 14.68 -11.47
C LEU A 73 -4.36 15.05 -12.82
N SER A 74 -3.61 15.83 -13.58
CA SER A 74 -4.01 16.23 -14.91
C SER A 74 -2.92 15.84 -15.89
N GLY A 75 -3.31 15.68 -17.15
CA GLY A 75 -2.39 15.32 -18.21
C GLY A 75 -2.59 13.88 -18.65
N LYS A 76 -2.03 13.58 -19.80
CA LYS A 76 -2.10 12.27 -20.42
C LYS A 76 -0.70 11.95 -20.95
N GLY A 77 -0.46 10.66 -21.15
CA GLY A 77 0.76 10.18 -21.73
C GLY A 77 1.82 9.85 -20.71
N ASP A 78 3.00 9.54 -21.22
CA ASP A 78 4.06 8.95 -20.40
C ASP A 78 4.61 9.91 -19.36
N GLY A 79 4.65 11.20 -19.65
CA GLY A 79 5.13 12.19 -18.69
C GLY A 79 4.30 12.27 -17.44
N ALA A 80 2.96 12.30 -17.60
CA ALA A 80 2.04 12.35 -16.48
C ALA A 80 2.08 11.04 -15.69
N SER A 81 2.12 9.91 -16.37
CA SER A 81 2.24 8.59 -15.74
C SER A 81 3.52 8.49 -14.92
N ARG A 82 4.64 8.90 -15.53
CA ARG A 82 5.94 8.81 -14.87
C ARG A 82 5.99 9.68 -13.62
N ALA A 83 5.48 10.89 -13.69
CA ALA A 83 5.46 11.81 -12.56
C ALA A 83 4.63 11.24 -11.40
N ALA A 84 3.47 10.66 -11.71
CA ALA A 84 2.61 10.04 -10.71
C ALA A 84 3.33 8.86 -10.04
N ILE A 85 3.95 8.00 -10.81
CA ILE A 85 4.64 6.82 -10.28
C ILE A 85 5.84 7.25 -9.41
N GLU A 86 6.59 8.25 -9.84
CA GLU A 86 7.72 8.77 -9.04
C GLU A 86 7.24 9.29 -7.69
N GLU A 87 6.15 10.04 -7.69
CA GLU A 87 5.59 10.57 -6.46
C GLU A 87 5.11 9.44 -5.55
N ASP A 88 4.46 8.43 -6.11
CA ASP A 88 3.97 7.31 -5.33
C ASP A 88 5.11 6.48 -4.71
N ALA A 89 6.23 6.36 -5.41
CA ALA A 89 7.41 5.71 -4.85
C ALA A 89 7.94 6.49 -3.64
N ARG A 90 8.01 7.81 -3.75
CA ARG A 90 8.45 8.66 -2.64
C ARG A 90 7.45 8.62 -1.47
N ASP A 91 6.17 8.65 -1.77
CA ASP A 91 5.13 8.62 -0.74
C ASP A 91 5.17 7.31 0.04
N ALA A 92 5.41 6.19 -0.63
CA ALA A 92 5.52 4.90 0.03
C ALA A 92 6.67 4.90 1.02
N GLN A 93 7.83 5.41 0.62
CA GLN A 93 8.98 5.50 1.52
C GLN A 93 8.68 6.43 2.70
N SER A 94 8.10 7.59 2.43
CA SER A 94 7.76 8.55 3.48
C SER A 94 6.77 7.98 4.49
N PHE A 95 5.79 7.22 4.01
CA PHE A 95 4.83 6.55 4.88
C PHE A 95 5.53 5.57 5.83
N VAL A 96 6.40 4.74 5.29
CA VAL A 96 7.14 3.77 6.10
C VAL A 96 8.07 4.48 7.10
N ASP A 97 8.77 5.51 6.68
CA ASP A 97 9.67 6.28 7.54
C ASP A 97 8.93 6.94 8.69
N ARG A 98 7.72 7.43 8.43
CA ARG A 98 6.90 8.08 9.45
C ARG A 98 6.36 7.08 10.46
N TRP A 99 5.95 5.91 10.02
CA TRP A 99 5.24 4.96 10.87
C TRP A 99 6.11 3.90 11.52
N ARG A 100 7.23 3.52 10.90
CA ARG A 100 8.05 2.44 11.44
C ARG A 100 8.49 2.67 12.88
N PRO A 101 9.03 3.84 13.27
CA PRO A 101 9.42 4.05 14.65
C PRO A 101 8.26 3.94 15.62
N ARG A 102 7.08 4.40 15.22
CA ARG A 102 5.89 4.34 16.08
C ARG A 102 5.40 2.91 16.23
N VAL A 103 5.43 2.14 15.16
CA VAL A 103 5.04 0.73 15.21
C VAL A 103 6.04 -0.07 16.04
N ASP A 104 7.32 0.20 15.88
CA ASP A 104 8.36 -0.49 16.66
C ASP A 104 8.27 -0.18 18.15
N ALA A 105 7.72 0.97 18.51
CA ALA A 105 7.52 1.35 19.91
C ALA A 105 6.24 0.75 20.51
N MET A 106 5.40 0.09 19.72
CA MET A 106 4.14 -0.47 20.20
C MET A 106 4.40 -1.67 21.11
N THR A 107 3.64 -1.72 22.20
CA THR A 107 3.74 -2.83 23.16
C THR A 107 2.72 -3.94 22.86
N HIS A 108 1.69 -3.65 22.10
CA HIS A 108 0.67 -4.62 21.74
C HIS A 108 1.13 -5.43 20.54
N ALA A 109 1.67 -6.61 20.78
CA ALA A 109 2.37 -7.41 19.76
C ALA A 109 1.51 -7.74 18.54
N ARG A 110 0.25 -8.12 18.76
CA ARG A 110 -0.65 -8.50 17.67
C ARG A 110 -0.88 -7.34 16.70
N HIS A 111 -1.20 -6.17 17.23
CA HIS A 111 -1.47 -5.00 16.40
C HIS A 111 -0.20 -4.47 15.74
N ALA A 112 0.92 -4.51 16.46
CA ALA A 112 2.21 -4.14 15.87
C ALA A 112 2.56 -5.03 14.69
N LYS A 113 2.32 -6.33 14.81
CA LYS A 113 2.58 -7.27 13.72
C LYS A 113 1.72 -6.96 12.50
N MET A 114 0.43 -6.69 12.73
CA MET A 114 -0.48 -6.30 11.65
C MET A 114 0.04 -5.07 10.90
N LEU A 115 0.42 -4.04 11.63
CA LEU A 115 0.92 -2.82 11.01
C LEU A 115 2.25 -3.04 10.30
N ARG A 116 3.13 -3.89 10.83
CA ARG A 116 4.39 -4.23 10.14
C ARG A 116 4.14 -4.92 8.81
N VAL A 117 3.14 -5.78 8.72
CA VAL A 117 2.77 -6.38 7.44
C VAL A 117 2.38 -5.30 6.44
N ILE A 118 1.59 -4.34 6.87
CA ILE A 118 1.16 -3.23 6.01
C ILE A 118 2.35 -2.38 5.57
N LEU A 119 3.28 -2.09 6.48
CA LEU A 119 4.50 -1.37 6.12
C LEU A 119 5.34 -2.15 5.10
N GLY A 120 5.43 -3.46 5.26
CA GLY A 120 6.14 -4.31 4.30
C GLY A 120 5.50 -4.29 2.93
N GLU A 121 4.18 -4.29 2.85
CA GLU A 121 3.47 -4.19 1.57
C GLU A 121 3.63 -2.80 0.95
N ALA A 122 3.74 -1.75 1.75
CA ALA A 122 4.04 -0.41 1.23
C ALA A 122 5.42 -0.37 0.57
N LEU A 123 6.41 -1.03 1.15
CA LEU A 123 7.74 -1.14 0.53
C LEU A 123 7.72 -2.00 -0.72
N GLU A 124 6.88 -3.03 -0.76
CA GLU A 124 6.70 -3.82 -1.97
C GLU A 124 6.06 -2.97 -3.08
N ALA A 125 5.07 -2.17 -2.74
CA ALA A 125 4.47 -1.24 -3.70
C ALA A 125 5.51 -0.26 -4.24
N LYS A 126 6.36 0.27 -3.37
CA LYS A 126 7.47 1.14 -3.78
C LYS A 126 8.36 0.45 -4.81
N ARG A 127 8.67 -0.81 -4.57
CA ARG A 127 9.50 -1.58 -5.51
C ARG A 127 8.82 -1.73 -6.87
N PHE A 128 7.52 -1.98 -6.89
CA PHE A 128 6.76 -2.03 -8.14
C PHE A 128 6.85 -0.69 -8.88
N PHE A 129 6.69 0.42 -8.17
CA PHE A 129 6.78 1.74 -8.78
C PHE A 129 8.16 1.98 -9.37
N GLU A 130 9.21 1.64 -8.63
CA GLU A 130 10.58 1.79 -9.11
C GLU A 130 10.87 0.93 -10.33
N GLN A 131 10.36 -0.30 -10.35
CA GLN A 131 10.50 -1.19 -11.50
C GLN A 131 9.75 -0.66 -12.72
N ALA A 132 8.57 -0.10 -12.51
CA ALA A 132 7.82 0.53 -13.60
C ALA A 132 8.58 1.71 -14.18
N LEU A 133 9.22 2.52 -13.34
CA LEU A 133 10.05 3.63 -13.77
C LEU A 133 11.29 3.16 -14.55
N ALA A 134 11.77 1.97 -14.23
CA ALA A 134 12.89 1.34 -14.94
C ALA A 134 12.47 0.68 -16.26
N GLY A 135 11.19 0.77 -16.61
CA GLY A 135 10.69 0.26 -17.88
C GLY A 135 10.22 -1.18 -17.85
N ARG A 136 10.12 -1.80 -16.70
CA ARG A 136 9.59 -3.16 -16.61
C ARG A 136 8.08 -3.17 -16.81
N THR A 137 7.60 -4.23 -17.45
CA THR A 137 6.18 -4.41 -17.74
C THR A 137 5.62 -5.68 -17.12
N ASP A 138 6.45 -6.49 -16.48
CA ASP A 138 6.06 -7.75 -15.86
C ASP A 138 6.03 -7.63 -14.33
N LEU A 139 5.36 -6.60 -13.84
CA LEU A 139 5.46 -6.20 -12.43
C LEU A 139 4.81 -7.17 -11.46
N LEU A 140 3.74 -7.83 -11.89
CA LEU A 140 2.95 -8.69 -11.00
C LEU A 140 3.22 -10.17 -11.25
N GLY A 141 4.41 -10.61 -10.95
CA GLY A 141 4.59 -12.03 -10.76
C GLY A 141 5.11 -12.83 -11.93
N ARG A 142 5.32 -12.26 -13.08
CA ARG A 142 6.11 -12.92 -14.08
C ARG A 142 7.53 -12.42 -14.03
N ARG A 143 8.39 -13.30 -13.67
CA ARG A 143 9.81 -13.00 -13.72
C ARG A 143 10.35 -13.64 -14.98
N ALA A 144 10.53 -12.85 -16.00
CA ALA A 144 11.13 -13.32 -17.24
C ALA A 144 12.54 -13.84 -17.04
N ASP A 145 13.17 -13.43 -15.95
CA ASP A 145 14.51 -13.82 -15.57
C ASP A 145 14.55 -15.12 -14.74
N VAL A 146 13.41 -15.65 -14.36
CA VAL A 146 13.34 -16.90 -13.60
C VAL A 146 13.09 -18.04 -14.58
N LEU A 147 14.07 -18.91 -14.72
CA LEU A 147 14.01 -20.02 -15.64
C LEU A 147 13.09 -21.12 -15.15
N GLU A 148 12.87 -21.21 -13.86
CA GLU A 148 11.99 -22.20 -13.29
C GLU A 148 10.76 -21.51 -12.70
N PRO A 149 9.58 -22.05 -12.97
CA PRO A 149 8.41 -21.60 -12.24
C PRO A 149 8.67 -21.82 -10.75
N ALA A 150 8.17 -20.94 -9.94
CA ALA A 150 8.27 -21.06 -8.50
C ALA A 150 7.41 -22.24 -8.05
N SER A 151 7.81 -23.43 -8.43
CA SER A 151 7.04 -24.64 -8.18
C SER A 151 6.86 -24.83 -6.68
N GLY A 152 5.63 -24.96 -6.27
CA GLY A 152 5.30 -25.18 -4.88
C GLY A 152 5.38 -23.93 -4.02
N GLU A 153 5.80 -22.84 -4.60
CA GLU A 153 5.92 -21.57 -3.89
C GLU A 153 4.67 -20.72 -4.04
N VAL A 154 3.57 -21.35 -4.31
CA VAL A 154 2.30 -20.66 -4.17
C VAL A 154 2.17 -20.42 -2.69
N LEU A 155 2.44 -19.19 -2.30
CA LEU A 155 2.23 -18.80 -0.93
C LEU A 155 0.79 -19.10 -0.60
N PRO A 156 0.58 -19.96 0.38
CA PRO A 156 -0.79 -20.33 0.69
C PRO A 156 -1.54 -19.10 1.10
N THR A 157 -2.61 -18.85 0.42
CA THR A 157 -3.48 -17.73 0.76
C THR A 157 -3.98 -17.83 2.20
N ARG A 158 -3.95 -19.02 2.76
CA ARG A 158 -4.40 -19.25 4.13
C ARG A 158 -3.58 -18.53 5.20
N TRP A 159 -2.38 -18.10 4.90
CA TRP A 159 -1.63 -17.34 5.90
C TRP A 159 -2.18 -15.94 6.09
N ILE A 160 -3.07 -15.53 5.21
CA ILE A 160 -3.75 -14.24 5.28
C ILE A 160 -4.98 -14.34 6.20
N GLU A 161 -5.42 -15.54 6.49
CA GLU A 161 -6.59 -15.79 7.30
C GLU A 161 -6.37 -15.47 8.78
#